data_59dde38120ba45418eb26b6b56ff3ca5
#
_entry.id   59dde38120ba45418eb26b6b56ff3ca5
#
_cell.length_a   1.000
_cell.length_b   1.000
_cell.length_c   1.000
_cell.angle_alpha   90.00
_cell.angle_beta   90.00
_cell.angle_gamma   90.00
#
_symmetry.space_group_name_H-M   'P 1'
#
loop_
_entity.id
_entity.type
_entity.pdbx_description
1 polymer ?
#
loop_
_entity_poly.entity_id
_entity_poly.type
_entity_poly.pdbx_seq_one_letter_code
_entity_poly.pdbx_strand_id
1 'polypeptide(L)'
;MSKIKSLDILFIFFTFIVLCLGTWQIIRLYSKNDLIINLENNLKKSSVSFNESINEEYIKVSLNKKNLDSKLFLYYLHKGEIGFKVIIPYEVNDSQVVLVDKGWVKKDKINLLKKTLFSNEVVEGYTKKIQKKNLFTPDNNIKEDFLYSVEIVSLQKSLNKNIYPLLIVQTSKTSKDIIPNNYEIRLSNNHLQYAITWYALALVTIIFFLFYRKKA
;
A
#
# COMPACT_ATOMS: atom_id res chain seq x y z
N MET A 1 51.64 -13.56 23.52
CA MET A 1 50.23 -13.09 23.36
C MET A 1 50.27 -11.58 23.21
N SER A 2 49.86 -11.03 22.03
CA SER A 2 49.76 -9.56 21.86
C SER A 2 48.67 -9.02 22.76
N LYS A 3 48.96 -7.92 23.48
CA LYS A 3 47.95 -7.28 24.35
C LYS A 3 46.78 -6.76 23.47
N ILE A 4 45.53 -6.93 23.92
CA ILE A 4 44.35 -6.35 23.28
C ILE A 4 44.44 -4.83 23.38
N LYS A 5 44.39 -4.16 22.25
CA LYS A 5 44.42 -2.69 22.16
C LYS A 5 42.98 -2.17 22.16
N SER A 6 42.74 -0.93 22.55
CA SER A 6 41.41 -0.29 22.50
C SER A 6 40.79 -0.32 21.11
N LEU A 7 41.62 -0.25 20.07
CA LEU A 7 41.18 -0.34 18.68
C LEU A 7 40.67 -1.72 18.30
N ASP A 8 41.23 -2.79 18.87
CA ASP A 8 40.72 -4.16 18.65
C ASP A 8 39.28 -4.31 19.15
N ILE A 9 39.02 -3.75 20.32
CA ILE A 9 37.66 -3.77 20.93
C ILE A 9 36.70 -3.02 20.06
N LEU A 10 37.11 -1.87 19.51
CA LEU A 10 36.26 -1.07 18.60
C LEU A 10 35.90 -1.85 17.33
N PHE A 11 36.88 -2.49 16.67
CA PHE A 11 36.62 -3.31 15.47
C PHE A 11 35.69 -4.47 15.75
N ILE A 12 35.90 -5.19 16.86
CA ILE A 12 35.07 -6.33 17.27
C ILE A 12 33.63 -5.85 17.54
N PHE A 13 33.48 -4.77 18.29
CA PHE A 13 32.18 -4.20 18.64
C PHE A 13 31.41 -3.72 17.40
N PHE A 14 32.10 -2.99 16.51
CA PHE A 14 31.49 -2.53 15.25
C PHE A 14 31.07 -3.71 14.36
N THR A 15 31.95 -4.71 14.19
CA THR A 15 31.63 -5.92 13.41
C THR A 15 30.41 -6.65 13.99
N PHE A 16 30.33 -6.76 15.32
CA PHE A 16 29.18 -7.37 16.01
C PHE A 16 27.87 -6.64 15.69
N ILE A 17 27.87 -5.29 15.79
CA ILE A 17 26.69 -4.49 15.47
C ILE A 17 26.24 -4.72 14.03
N VAL A 18 27.16 -4.70 13.08
CA VAL A 18 26.87 -4.85 11.66
C VAL A 18 26.32 -6.25 11.35
N LEU A 19 26.84 -7.29 12.00
CA LEU A 19 26.30 -8.65 11.89
C LEU A 19 24.88 -8.75 12.48
N CYS A 20 24.64 -8.13 13.63
CA CYS A 20 23.30 -8.07 14.20
C CYS A 20 22.30 -7.38 13.26
N LEU A 21 22.69 -6.27 12.64
CA LEU A 21 21.86 -5.57 11.65
C LEU A 21 21.58 -6.43 10.42
N GLY A 22 22.57 -7.15 9.90
CA GLY A 22 22.40 -8.11 8.80
C GLY A 22 21.40 -9.22 9.16
N THR A 23 21.56 -9.82 10.31
CA THR A 23 20.67 -10.87 10.81
C THR A 23 19.24 -10.35 11.02
N TRP A 24 19.08 -9.15 11.59
CA TRP A 24 17.77 -8.50 11.71
C TRP A 24 17.08 -8.30 10.35
N GLN A 25 17.83 -7.90 9.33
CA GLN A 25 17.28 -7.76 7.97
C GLN A 25 16.80 -9.10 7.39
N ILE A 26 17.51 -10.19 7.65
CA ILE A 26 17.08 -11.53 7.24
C ILE A 26 15.77 -11.95 7.94
N ILE A 27 15.66 -11.70 9.23
CA ILE A 27 14.41 -11.98 9.97
C ILE A 27 13.24 -11.16 9.38
N ARG A 28 13.49 -9.88 9.08
CA ARG A 28 12.48 -9.01 8.44
C ARG A 28 12.11 -9.49 7.04
N LEU A 29 13.06 -10.00 6.26
CA LEU A 29 12.82 -10.57 4.94
C LEU A 29 11.82 -11.74 5.03
N TYR A 30 12.04 -12.69 5.91
CA TYR A 30 11.15 -13.84 6.10
C TYR A 30 9.76 -13.41 6.56
N SER A 31 9.67 -12.58 7.60
CA SER A 31 8.38 -12.08 8.09
C SER A 31 7.58 -11.36 7.01
N LYS A 32 8.26 -10.62 6.12
CA LYS A 32 7.62 -9.89 5.03
C LYS A 32 7.16 -10.82 3.91
N ASN A 33 7.96 -11.85 3.59
CA ASN A 33 7.59 -12.87 2.62
C ASN A 33 6.36 -13.67 3.08
N ASP A 34 6.32 -14.10 4.34
CA ASP A 34 5.18 -14.81 4.91
C ASP A 34 3.90 -13.96 4.83
N LEU A 35 4.02 -12.65 5.13
CA LEU A 35 2.90 -11.74 4.97
C LEU A 35 2.41 -11.68 3.51
N ILE A 36 3.31 -11.52 2.54
CA ILE A 36 2.97 -11.46 1.11
C ILE A 36 2.26 -12.75 0.68
N ILE A 37 2.82 -13.91 1.03
CA ILE A 37 2.24 -15.23 0.70
C ILE A 37 0.83 -15.38 1.28
N ASN A 38 0.62 -14.96 2.54
CA ASN A 38 -0.69 -15.02 3.18
C ASN A 38 -1.72 -14.13 2.47
N LEU A 39 -1.33 -12.91 2.07
CA LEU A 39 -2.20 -11.99 1.33
C LEU A 39 -2.51 -12.54 -0.07
N GLU A 40 -1.53 -13.10 -0.78
CA GLU A 40 -1.75 -13.76 -2.07
C GLU A 40 -2.69 -14.96 -1.96
N ASN A 41 -2.55 -15.76 -0.92
CA ASN A 41 -3.46 -16.88 -0.66
C ASN A 41 -4.89 -16.40 -0.38
N ASN A 42 -5.07 -15.28 0.29
CA ASN A 42 -6.39 -14.68 0.49
C ASN A 42 -7.01 -14.24 -0.85
N LEU A 43 -6.23 -13.69 -1.76
CA LEU A 43 -6.72 -13.30 -3.09
C LEU A 43 -7.05 -14.50 -4.01
N LYS A 44 -6.52 -15.69 -3.71
CA LYS A 44 -6.87 -16.93 -4.45
C LYS A 44 -8.18 -17.57 -3.99
N LYS A 45 -8.66 -17.21 -2.79
CA LYS A 45 -9.93 -17.73 -2.27
C LYS A 45 -11.11 -17.25 -3.12
N SER A 46 -12.25 -17.94 -3.03
CA SER A 46 -13.50 -17.50 -3.65
C SER A 46 -13.93 -16.15 -3.09
N SER A 47 -14.60 -15.35 -3.92
CA SER A 47 -15.19 -14.08 -3.52
C SER A 47 -16.28 -14.31 -2.47
N VAL A 48 -16.26 -13.51 -1.40
CA VAL A 48 -17.32 -13.49 -0.38
C VAL A 48 -18.18 -12.25 -0.57
N SER A 49 -19.47 -12.33 -0.24
CA SER A 49 -20.34 -11.15 -0.25
C SER A 49 -19.83 -10.13 0.77
N PHE A 50 -19.65 -8.87 0.35
CA PHE A 50 -19.22 -7.82 1.25
C PHE A 50 -20.24 -7.59 2.37
N ASN A 51 -19.78 -7.62 3.60
CA ASN A 51 -20.54 -7.30 4.80
C ASN A 51 -19.68 -6.56 5.83
N GLU A 52 -20.33 -6.01 6.85
CA GLU A 52 -19.68 -5.16 7.88
C GLU A 52 -18.74 -5.92 8.84
N SER A 53 -18.65 -7.24 8.77
CA SER A 53 -17.72 -8.03 9.58
C SER A 53 -16.32 -8.16 8.96
N ILE A 54 -16.14 -7.74 7.70
CA ILE A 54 -14.87 -7.85 6.99
C ILE A 54 -13.97 -6.70 7.39
N ASN A 55 -12.98 -6.93 8.24
CA ASN A 55 -12.00 -5.92 8.71
C ASN A 55 -10.58 -6.15 8.20
N GLU A 56 -10.37 -7.16 7.34
CA GLU A 56 -9.07 -7.55 6.83
C GLU A 56 -8.81 -7.00 5.43
N GLU A 57 -7.53 -6.78 5.12
CA GLU A 57 -7.08 -6.40 3.78
C GLU A 57 -6.93 -7.62 2.88
N TYR A 58 -7.03 -7.40 1.57
CA TYR A 58 -6.84 -8.40 0.53
C TYR A 58 -7.79 -9.59 0.62
N ILE A 59 -8.99 -9.37 1.16
CA ILE A 59 -10.09 -10.31 1.06
C ILE A 59 -10.82 -10.04 -0.26
N LYS A 60 -11.02 -11.09 -1.06
CA LYS A 60 -11.77 -11.00 -2.31
C LYS A 60 -13.26 -10.88 -2.00
N VAL A 61 -13.88 -9.81 -2.50
CA VAL A 61 -15.27 -9.50 -2.19
C VAL A 61 -16.09 -9.22 -3.45
N SER A 62 -17.39 -9.53 -3.35
CA SER A 62 -18.42 -9.08 -4.27
C SER A 62 -19.38 -8.13 -3.54
N LEU A 63 -19.62 -6.96 -4.12
CA LEU A 63 -20.54 -5.96 -3.58
C LEU A 63 -21.68 -5.75 -4.57
N ASN A 64 -22.91 -6.13 -4.16
CA ASN A 64 -24.13 -5.89 -4.91
C ASN A 64 -24.97 -4.84 -4.18
N LYS A 65 -24.60 -3.58 -4.33
CA LYS A 65 -25.21 -2.44 -3.64
C LYS A 65 -25.35 -1.26 -4.60
N LYS A 66 -26.22 -0.31 -4.24
CA LYS A 66 -26.42 0.93 -5.00
C LYS A 66 -25.24 1.87 -4.81
N ASN A 67 -24.73 2.46 -5.90
CA ASN A 67 -23.77 3.54 -5.82
C ASN A 67 -24.49 4.88 -5.53
N LEU A 68 -23.77 5.78 -4.87
CA LEU A 68 -24.14 7.19 -4.82
C LEU A 68 -23.64 7.85 -6.12
N ASP A 69 -24.39 8.83 -6.66
CA ASP A 69 -23.99 9.58 -7.86
C ASP A 69 -22.80 10.53 -7.62
N SER A 70 -22.12 10.36 -6.50
CA SER A 70 -20.90 11.11 -6.14
C SER A 70 -19.67 10.42 -6.70
N LYS A 71 -18.79 11.18 -7.36
CA LYS A 71 -17.55 10.69 -7.94
C LYS A 71 -16.39 11.53 -7.41
N LEU A 72 -15.42 10.86 -6.80
CA LEU A 72 -14.24 11.49 -6.24
C LEU A 72 -13.03 11.08 -7.07
N PHE A 73 -12.15 12.02 -7.37
CA PHE A 73 -10.98 11.80 -8.22
C PHE A 73 -9.72 11.91 -7.36
N LEU A 74 -9.16 10.76 -6.98
CA LEU A 74 -7.95 10.68 -6.19
C LEU A 74 -6.72 10.76 -7.10
N TYR A 75 -5.89 11.80 -6.93
CA TYR A 75 -4.64 11.98 -7.68
C TYR A 75 -3.75 10.75 -7.60
N TYR A 76 -3.32 10.24 -8.74
CA TYR A 76 -2.48 9.07 -8.83
C TYR A 76 -1.62 9.06 -10.09
N LEU A 77 -0.31 8.82 -9.92
CA LEU A 77 0.60 8.61 -11.04
C LEU A 77 0.56 7.14 -11.50
N HIS A 78 0.21 6.92 -12.76
CA HIS A 78 0.25 5.60 -13.37
C HIS A 78 1.29 5.56 -14.48
N LYS A 79 2.33 4.75 -14.32
CA LYS A 79 3.47 4.62 -15.26
C LYS A 79 4.10 5.97 -15.67
N GLY A 80 4.18 6.91 -14.72
CA GLY A 80 4.72 8.25 -14.95
C GLY A 80 3.73 9.26 -15.53
N GLU A 81 2.52 8.86 -15.91
CA GLU A 81 1.47 9.76 -16.37
C GLU A 81 0.59 10.26 -15.22
N ILE A 82 0.25 11.54 -15.27
CA ILE A 82 -0.65 12.17 -14.31
C ILE A 82 -2.09 11.77 -14.63
N GLY A 83 -2.81 11.30 -13.62
CA GLY A 83 -4.22 10.98 -13.71
C GLY A 83 -4.84 10.79 -12.33
N PHE A 84 -5.97 10.11 -12.28
CA PHE A 84 -6.75 9.98 -11.06
C PHE A 84 -7.36 8.59 -10.93
N LYS A 85 -7.46 8.10 -9.72
CA LYS A 85 -8.32 6.97 -9.40
C LYS A 85 -9.73 7.46 -9.20
N VAL A 86 -10.67 6.76 -9.80
CA VAL A 86 -12.10 7.08 -9.70
C VAL A 86 -12.66 6.35 -8.49
N ILE A 87 -12.99 7.12 -7.44
CA ILE A 87 -13.54 6.59 -6.20
C ILE A 87 -15.04 6.88 -6.16
N ILE A 88 -15.85 5.84 -6.00
CA ILE A 88 -17.31 5.94 -5.93
C ILE A 88 -17.79 5.37 -4.59
N PRO A 89 -18.59 6.11 -3.82
CA PRO A 89 -19.23 5.58 -2.62
C PRO A 89 -20.40 4.65 -2.98
N TYR A 90 -20.48 3.49 -2.32
CA TYR A 90 -21.59 2.56 -2.40
C TYR A 90 -22.29 2.44 -1.04
N GLU A 91 -23.60 2.43 -1.02
CA GLU A 91 -24.38 2.26 0.21
C GLU A 91 -24.18 0.84 0.76
N VAL A 92 -23.75 0.72 2.01
CA VAL A 92 -23.74 -0.55 2.75
C VAL A 92 -25.08 -0.70 3.47
N ASN A 93 -25.47 0.36 4.14
CA ASN A 93 -26.77 0.55 4.79
C ASN A 93 -27.16 2.05 4.76
N ASP A 94 -28.29 2.41 5.37
CA ASP A 94 -28.85 3.78 5.33
C ASP A 94 -27.89 4.85 5.87
N SER A 95 -27.00 4.51 6.79
CA SER A 95 -26.08 5.45 7.44
C SER A 95 -24.62 5.30 7.03
N GLN A 96 -24.28 4.25 6.27
CA GLN A 96 -22.88 3.89 6.00
C GLN A 96 -22.62 3.58 4.52
N VAL A 97 -21.47 4.02 4.05
CA VAL A 97 -20.98 3.77 2.70
C VAL A 97 -19.59 3.10 2.73
N VAL A 98 -19.31 2.30 1.72
CA VAL A 98 -17.97 1.81 1.40
C VAL A 98 -17.46 2.51 0.13
N LEU A 99 -16.22 2.92 0.12
CA LEU A 99 -15.60 3.53 -1.05
C LEU A 99 -15.09 2.44 -2.01
N VAL A 100 -15.35 2.60 -3.31
CA VAL A 100 -14.91 1.68 -4.35
C VAL A 100 -13.96 2.41 -5.31
N ASP A 101 -12.74 1.92 -5.43
CA ASP A 101 -11.76 2.36 -6.43
C ASP A 101 -12.05 1.62 -7.75
N LYS A 102 -12.63 2.32 -8.72
CA LYS A 102 -13.01 1.79 -10.05
C LYS A 102 -11.84 1.59 -11.00
N GLY A 103 -10.68 2.16 -10.70
CA GLY A 103 -9.50 2.16 -11.55
C GLY A 103 -9.00 3.55 -11.85
N TRP A 104 -8.03 3.64 -12.76
CA TRP A 104 -7.33 4.87 -13.11
C TRP A 104 -7.83 5.48 -14.41
N VAL A 105 -7.91 6.81 -14.43
CA VAL A 105 -8.29 7.61 -15.60
C VAL A 105 -7.26 8.69 -15.85
N LYS A 106 -6.97 8.97 -17.11
CA LYS A 106 -6.11 10.08 -17.52
C LYS A 106 -6.82 11.43 -17.28
N LYS A 107 -6.05 12.47 -16.97
CA LYS A 107 -6.55 13.79 -16.60
C LYS A 107 -7.54 14.40 -17.64
N ASP A 108 -7.28 14.22 -18.90
CA ASP A 108 -8.12 14.75 -20.01
C ASP A 108 -9.50 14.11 -20.10
N LYS A 109 -9.68 12.90 -19.54
CA LYS A 109 -10.95 12.15 -19.56
C LYS A 109 -11.88 12.45 -18.38
N ILE A 110 -11.46 13.23 -17.40
CA ILE A 110 -12.24 13.49 -16.16
C ILE A 110 -13.59 14.14 -16.48
N ASN A 111 -13.61 15.15 -17.37
CA ASN A 111 -14.84 15.87 -17.70
C ASN A 111 -15.90 14.97 -18.36
N LEU A 112 -15.47 13.97 -19.10
CA LEU A 112 -16.34 12.94 -19.66
C LEU A 112 -16.91 12.05 -18.54
N LEU A 113 -16.04 11.59 -17.64
CA LEU A 113 -16.44 10.71 -16.53
C LEU A 113 -17.32 11.43 -15.49
N LYS A 114 -17.16 12.72 -15.28
CA LYS A 114 -18.08 13.50 -14.41
C LYS A 114 -19.53 13.41 -14.90
N LYS A 115 -19.75 13.33 -16.20
CA LYS A 115 -21.08 13.24 -16.83
C LYS A 115 -21.59 11.79 -17.01
N THR A 116 -20.71 10.79 -16.89
CA THR A 116 -21.06 9.38 -17.08
C THR A 116 -21.78 8.85 -15.84
N LEU A 117 -22.93 8.22 -15.99
CA LEU A 117 -23.57 7.47 -14.92
C LEU A 117 -22.95 6.07 -14.84
N PHE A 118 -22.62 5.64 -13.64
CA PHE A 118 -22.18 4.28 -13.41
C PHE A 118 -23.38 3.40 -13.07
N SER A 119 -23.52 2.29 -13.78
CA SER A 119 -24.55 1.31 -13.50
C SER A 119 -24.37 0.65 -12.12
N ASN A 120 -25.48 0.17 -11.54
CA ASN A 120 -25.46 -0.59 -10.31
C ASN A 120 -25.06 -2.05 -10.60
N GLU A 121 -23.87 -2.25 -11.17
CA GLU A 121 -23.31 -3.55 -11.43
C GLU A 121 -22.69 -4.15 -10.15
N VAL A 122 -22.64 -5.48 -10.09
CA VAL A 122 -21.89 -6.17 -9.04
C VAL A 122 -20.41 -5.80 -9.14
N VAL A 123 -19.89 -5.24 -8.06
CA VAL A 123 -18.47 -4.86 -7.95
C VAL A 123 -17.70 -6.08 -7.46
N GLU A 124 -16.79 -6.59 -8.26
CA GLU A 124 -15.83 -7.59 -7.84
C GLU A 124 -14.46 -6.98 -7.62
N GLY A 125 -13.85 -7.27 -6.49
CA GLY A 125 -12.57 -6.69 -6.13
C GLY A 125 -12.02 -7.27 -4.84
N TYR A 126 -11.13 -6.51 -4.19
CA TYR A 126 -10.56 -6.89 -2.91
C TYR A 126 -10.52 -5.69 -1.95
N THR A 127 -10.54 -5.99 -0.67
CA THR A 127 -10.48 -4.98 0.40
C THR A 127 -9.08 -4.45 0.58
N LYS A 128 -8.95 -3.15 0.89
CA LYS A 128 -7.69 -2.49 1.22
C LYS A 128 -7.93 -1.44 2.30
N LYS A 129 -7.04 -1.34 3.27
CA LYS A 129 -7.13 -0.28 4.29
C LYS A 129 -6.91 1.09 3.68
N ILE A 130 -7.71 2.04 4.12
CA ILE A 130 -7.55 3.45 3.77
C ILE A 130 -6.28 3.96 4.47
N GLN A 131 -5.31 4.42 3.67
CA GLN A 131 -4.05 4.94 4.20
C GLN A 131 -4.26 6.32 4.82
N LYS A 132 -3.61 6.56 5.95
CA LYS A 132 -3.61 7.88 6.58
C LYS A 132 -2.84 8.89 5.72
N LYS A 133 -3.29 10.13 5.73
CA LYS A 133 -2.60 11.25 5.09
C LYS A 133 -1.18 11.42 5.67
N ASN A 134 -0.21 11.63 4.80
CA ASN A 134 1.15 11.97 5.19
C ASN A 134 1.29 13.49 5.39
N LEU A 135 2.29 13.93 6.17
CA LEU A 135 2.57 15.34 6.44
C LEU A 135 2.80 16.19 5.18
N PHE A 136 3.30 15.57 4.10
CA PHE A 136 3.61 16.26 2.83
C PHE A 136 2.49 16.15 1.79
N THR A 137 1.35 15.52 2.12
CA THR A 137 0.23 15.39 1.20
C THR A 137 -0.56 16.70 1.19
N PRO A 138 -0.83 17.31 0.02
CA PRO A 138 -1.66 18.50 -0.08
C PRO A 138 -3.07 18.30 0.47
N ASP A 139 -3.76 19.39 0.75
CA ASP A 139 -5.16 19.34 1.18
C ASP A 139 -6.08 18.98 0.01
N ASN A 140 -7.15 18.25 0.31
CA ASN A 140 -8.15 17.86 -0.66
C ASN A 140 -9.00 19.06 -1.11
N ASN A 141 -9.33 19.11 -2.40
CA ASN A 141 -10.34 20.05 -2.92
C ASN A 141 -11.68 19.33 -3.12
N ILE A 142 -12.39 19.10 -2.02
CA ILE A 142 -13.64 18.33 -2.01
C ILE A 142 -14.76 19.05 -2.81
N LYS A 143 -14.72 20.40 -2.93
CA LYS A 143 -15.71 21.16 -3.70
C LYS A 143 -15.66 20.84 -5.20
N GLU A 144 -14.50 20.48 -5.71
CA GLU A 144 -14.27 20.09 -7.11
C GLU A 144 -14.14 18.57 -7.30
N ASP A 145 -14.39 17.79 -6.24
CA ASP A 145 -14.25 16.32 -6.18
C ASP A 145 -12.82 15.80 -6.35
N PHE A 146 -11.80 16.64 -6.11
CA PHE A 146 -10.40 16.24 -6.22
C PHE A 146 -9.79 15.94 -4.85
N LEU A 147 -9.15 14.75 -4.77
CA LEU A 147 -8.50 14.25 -3.58
C LEU A 147 -7.01 14.01 -3.83
N TYR A 148 -6.19 14.31 -2.83
CA TYR A 148 -4.80 13.86 -2.74
C TYR A 148 -4.63 12.71 -1.74
N SER A 149 -5.59 12.55 -0.85
CA SER A 149 -5.67 11.42 0.09
C SER A 149 -7.14 11.12 0.44
N VAL A 150 -7.42 9.87 0.79
CA VAL A 150 -8.75 9.48 1.28
C VAL A 150 -8.83 9.80 2.77
N GLU A 151 -9.36 10.98 3.11
CA GLU A 151 -9.56 11.43 4.49
C GLU A 151 -10.99 11.13 4.94
N ILE A 152 -11.15 10.10 5.79
CA ILE A 152 -12.47 9.62 6.23
C ILE A 152 -13.29 10.77 6.83
N VAL A 153 -12.73 11.57 7.74
CA VAL A 153 -13.47 12.61 8.46
C VAL A 153 -14.02 13.71 7.54
N SER A 154 -13.21 14.17 6.58
CA SER A 154 -13.63 15.21 5.63
C SER A 154 -14.68 14.69 4.65
N LEU A 155 -14.53 13.45 4.18
CA LEU A 155 -15.47 12.80 3.28
C LEU A 155 -16.80 12.43 3.97
N GLN A 156 -16.79 12.02 5.25
CA GLN A 156 -18.00 11.81 6.03
C GLN A 156 -18.86 13.07 6.13
N LYS A 157 -18.22 14.23 6.35
CA LYS A 157 -18.92 15.52 6.39
C LYS A 157 -19.52 15.88 5.03
N SER A 158 -18.79 15.63 3.93
CA SER A 158 -19.25 15.95 2.58
C SER A 158 -20.39 15.04 2.11
N LEU A 159 -20.31 13.74 2.41
CA LEU A 159 -21.30 12.75 2.00
C LEU A 159 -22.49 12.62 2.97
N ASN A 160 -22.39 13.22 4.16
CA ASN A 160 -23.33 13.05 5.27
C ASN A 160 -23.63 11.55 5.60
N LYS A 161 -22.61 10.72 5.48
CA LYS A 161 -22.65 9.27 5.69
C LYS A 161 -21.39 8.81 6.41
N ASN A 162 -21.47 7.77 7.20
CA ASN A 162 -20.30 7.12 7.78
C ASN A 162 -19.55 6.35 6.69
N ILE A 163 -18.22 6.43 6.69
CA ILE A 163 -17.38 5.71 5.73
C ILE A 163 -16.80 4.48 6.38
N TYR A 164 -16.97 3.34 5.72
CA TYR A 164 -16.34 2.09 6.13
C TYR A 164 -14.81 2.20 6.04
N PRO A 165 -14.05 1.69 7.02
CA PRO A 165 -12.59 1.94 7.11
C PRO A 165 -11.75 1.19 6.05
N LEU A 166 -12.40 0.42 5.18
CA LEU A 166 -11.78 -0.25 4.05
C LEU A 166 -12.25 0.37 2.73
N LEU A 167 -11.36 0.34 1.75
CA LEU A 167 -11.62 0.65 0.34
C LEU A 167 -11.76 -0.69 -0.41
N ILE A 168 -12.74 -0.82 -1.28
CA ILE A 168 -12.81 -1.95 -2.23
C ILE A 168 -12.09 -1.53 -3.51
N VAL A 169 -11.05 -2.26 -3.88
CA VAL A 169 -10.34 -2.07 -5.15
C VAL A 169 -10.97 -2.97 -6.19
N GLN A 170 -11.77 -2.39 -7.08
CA GLN A 170 -12.45 -3.13 -8.15
C GLN A 170 -11.45 -3.61 -9.20
N THR A 171 -11.53 -4.88 -9.56
CA THR A 171 -10.69 -5.52 -10.58
C THR A 171 -11.46 -5.90 -11.84
N SER A 172 -12.78 -5.99 -11.75
CA SER A 172 -13.64 -6.15 -12.92
C SER A 172 -13.62 -4.89 -13.79
N LYS A 173 -13.73 -5.07 -15.10
CA LYS A 173 -13.72 -3.97 -16.07
C LYS A 173 -14.99 -3.11 -15.92
N THR A 174 -14.84 -1.80 -15.84
CA THR A 174 -15.94 -0.86 -15.58
C THR A 174 -16.34 -0.06 -16.83
N SER A 175 -15.40 0.62 -17.46
CA SER A 175 -15.62 1.52 -18.61
C SER A 175 -14.43 1.45 -19.55
N LYS A 176 -14.64 1.84 -20.83
CA LYS A 176 -13.56 1.90 -21.82
C LYS A 176 -12.49 2.94 -21.48
N ASP A 177 -12.87 4.00 -20.78
CA ASP A 177 -11.97 5.12 -20.43
C ASP A 177 -11.27 4.93 -19.09
N ILE A 178 -11.59 3.89 -18.32
CA ILE A 178 -10.97 3.56 -17.03
C ILE A 178 -10.05 2.37 -17.21
N ILE A 179 -8.79 2.53 -16.83
CA ILE A 179 -7.84 1.43 -16.72
C ILE A 179 -8.15 0.68 -15.42
N PRO A 180 -8.54 -0.60 -15.50
CA PRO A 180 -8.92 -1.38 -14.33
C PRO A 180 -7.73 -1.58 -13.39
N ASN A 181 -8.03 -1.74 -12.10
CA ASN A 181 -7.03 -2.18 -11.13
C ASN A 181 -6.72 -3.67 -11.33
N ASN A 182 -5.49 -4.05 -11.02
CA ASN A 182 -5.05 -5.44 -11.00
C ASN A 182 -5.02 -5.97 -9.56
N TYR A 183 -5.12 -7.28 -9.40
CA TYR A 183 -4.81 -7.96 -8.14
C TYR A 183 -3.30 -7.86 -7.89
N GLU A 184 -2.84 -6.79 -7.27
CA GLU A 184 -1.42 -6.55 -7.06
C GLU A 184 -1.13 -6.18 -5.61
N ILE A 185 -0.33 -7.03 -4.97
CA ILE A 185 0.19 -6.76 -3.63
C ILE A 185 1.51 -6.02 -3.80
N ARG A 186 1.47 -4.67 -3.66
CA ARG A 186 2.66 -3.82 -3.74
C ARG A 186 3.23 -3.57 -2.34
N LEU A 187 3.88 -4.58 -1.78
CA LEU A 187 4.63 -4.45 -0.54
C LEU A 187 6.14 -4.45 -0.87
N SER A 188 6.79 -3.32 -0.61
CA SER A 188 8.25 -3.24 -0.76
C SER A 188 8.94 -4.22 0.19
N ASN A 189 9.86 -5.03 -0.34
CA ASN A 189 10.65 -6.00 0.43
C ASN A 189 12.12 -5.97 0.00
N ASN A 190 12.81 -4.88 0.35
CA ASN A 190 14.23 -4.69 0.00
C ASN A 190 15.18 -5.24 1.07
N HIS A 191 14.68 -6.02 2.02
CA HIS A 191 15.44 -6.50 3.17
C HIS A 191 16.65 -7.36 2.76
N LEU A 192 16.54 -8.17 1.70
CA LEU A 192 17.66 -8.96 1.18
C LEU A 192 18.83 -8.06 0.76
N GLN A 193 18.54 -7.00 0.03
CA GLN A 193 19.56 -6.06 -0.43
C GLN A 193 20.29 -5.39 0.73
N TYR A 194 19.56 -4.98 1.76
CA TYR A 194 20.16 -4.44 2.99
C TYR A 194 20.95 -5.48 3.77
N ALA A 195 20.49 -6.73 3.87
CA ALA A 195 21.23 -7.81 4.52
C ALA A 195 22.57 -8.05 3.85
N ILE A 196 22.58 -8.14 2.51
CA ILE A 196 23.82 -8.29 1.72
C ILE A 196 24.78 -7.14 2.02
N THR A 197 24.29 -5.90 2.05
CA THR A 197 25.12 -4.71 2.34
C THR A 197 25.75 -4.79 3.73
N TRP A 198 25.00 -5.18 4.76
CA TRP A 198 25.49 -5.30 6.12
C TRP A 198 26.53 -6.42 6.25
N TYR A 199 26.29 -7.60 5.67
CA TYR A 199 27.26 -8.69 5.70
C TYR A 199 28.54 -8.39 4.90
N ALA A 200 28.41 -7.71 3.76
CA ALA A 200 29.57 -7.25 3.00
C ALA A 200 30.41 -6.25 3.83
N LEU A 201 29.77 -5.32 4.53
CA LEU A 201 30.47 -4.38 5.42
C LEU A 201 31.16 -5.10 6.58
N ALA A 202 30.50 -6.13 7.16
CA ALA A 202 31.14 -6.96 8.20
C ALA A 202 32.39 -7.67 7.68
N LEU A 203 32.30 -8.24 6.47
CA LEU A 203 33.45 -8.91 5.85
C LEU A 203 34.63 -7.94 5.61
N VAL A 204 34.34 -6.77 5.07
CA VAL A 204 35.37 -5.72 4.87
C VAL A 204 36.02 -5.32 6.20
N THR A 205 35.22 -5.12 7.25
CA THR A 205 35.72 -4.77 8.59
C THR A 205 36.63 -5.87 9.17
N ILE A 206 36.26 -7.13 9.00
CA ILE A 206 37.08 -8.27 9.43
C ILE A 206 38.41 -8.31 8.67
N ILE A 207 38.38 -8.13 7.35
CA ILE A 207 39.58 -8.11 6.52
C ILE A 207 40.51 -6.97 6.96
N PHE A 208 39.99 -5.75 7.15
CA PHE A 208 40.78 -4.62 7.66
C PHE A 208 41.36 -4.90 9.05
N PHE A 209 40.59 -5.49 9.93
CA PHE A 209 41.08 -5.88 11.27
C PHE A 209 42.25 -6.86 11.20
N LEU A 210 42.15 -7.88 10.34
CA LEU A 210 43.23 -8.86 10.17
C LEU A 210 44.51 -8.21 9.62
N PHE A 211 44.38 -7.32 8.62
CA PHE A 211 45.53 -6.56 8.10
C PHE A 211 46.15 -5.64 9.15
N TYR A 212 45.32 -4.95 9.92
CA TYR A 212 45.80 -4.10 11.01
C TYR A 212 46.58 -4.91 12.04
N ARG A 213 46.05 -6.07 12.50
CA ARG A 213 46.70 -6.95 13.45
C ARG A 213 48.01 -7.55 12.95
N LYS A 214 48.14 -7.80 11.66
CA LYS A 214 49.36 -8.31 11.05
C LYS A 214 50.50 -7.27 11.05
N LYS A 215 50.15 -5.98 11.01
CA LYS A 215 51.15 -4.88 11.01
C LYS A 215 51.43 -4.30 12.38
N ALA A 216 50.64 -4.62 13.40
CA ALA A 216 50.69 -4.09 14.76
C ALA A 216 51.46 -5.01 15.71
#